data_87bd650a0951095f2672632f64b3a19c
#
_entry.id   87bd650a0951095f2672632f64b3a19c
#
_cell.length_a   1.000
_cell.length_b   1.000
_cell.length_c   1.000
_cell.angle_alpha   90.00
_cell.angle_beta   90.00
_cell.angle_gamma   90.00
#
_symmetry.space_group_name_H-M   'P 1'
#
loop_
_entity.id
_entity.type
_entity.pdbx_description
1 polymer ?
#
loop_
_entity_poly.entity_id
_entity_poly.type
_entity_poly.pdbx_seq_one_letter_code
_entity_poly.pdbx_strand_id
1 'polypeptide(L)'
;MVDEYTRHLERNKEVKGKGLSQFRMKVLADVLLFFSPFSVAVLPHIVGTPSRENMFALSVCVIGEAISWASIPMFAWLLYQGFEWTGNAWLYGLRLLVLALVCEVPYDYVVFGSAFDMRSQNPVFGLVVALIVLGILDLMYAWRTSVLKVVLSAGVIIIGLLWDFMLSIGQTQRLMNVGIVTLGMCVTYYYLHSRENTMVFTAAIFGAACVLTPGLGAVALHYRNDKLGYTHRWTRWAFYPVYPIMLVLCAAIGMAN
;
A
#
# COMPACT_ATOMS: atom_id res chain seq x y z
N MET A 1 -22.91 20.02 3.16
CA MET A 1 -21.72 19.20 2.86
C MET A 1 -22.23 17.77 2.64
N VAL A 2 -22.17 17.26 1.40
CA VAL A 2 -22.61 15.88 1.10
C VAL A 2 -21.57 14.95 1.69
N ASP A 3 -21.99 13.97 2.54
CA ASP A 3 -21.10 13.00 3.16
C ASP A 3 -20.40 12.17 2.06
N GLU A 4 -19.12 11.85 2.26
CA GLU A 4 -18.28 10.99 1.40
C GLU A 4 -19.04 9.70 0.98
N TYR A 5 -19.73 9.08 1.92
CA TYR A 5 -20.53 7.89 1.69
C TYR A 5 -21.69 8.12 0.71
N THR A 6 -22.36 9.26 0.79
CA THR A 6 -23.47 9.61 -0.12
C THR A 6 -22.96 9.81 -1.55
N ARG A 7 -21.81 10.46 -1.72
CA ARG A 7 -21.14 10.61 -3.03
C ARG A 7 -20.78 9.26 -3.64
N HIS A 8 -20.26 8.33 -2.86
CA HIS A 8 -19.97 6.98 -3.33
C HIS A 8 -21.24 6.21 -3.72
N LEU A 9 -22.35 6.37 -3.00
CA LEU A 9 -23.62 5.74 -3.37
C LEU A 9 -24.20 6.29 -4.68
N GLU A 10 -24.09 7.59 -4.92
CA GLU A 10 -24.51 8.23 -6.17
C GLU A 10 -23.68 7.71 -7.34
N ARG A 11 -22.34 7.67 -7.20
CA ARG A 11 -21.45 7.10 -8.21
C ARG A 11 -21.75 5.63 -8.53
N ASN A 12 -22.09 4.82 -7.52
CA ASN A 12 -22.48 3.42 -7.74
C ASN A 12 -23.73 3.25 -8.61
N LYS A 13 -24.60 4.26 -8.68
CA LYS A 13 -25.79 4.25 -9.54
C LYS A 13 -25.44 4.56 -11.00
N GLU A 14 -24.43 5.37 -11.24
CA GLU A 14 -24.08 5.85 -12.58
C GLU A 14 -23.19 4.87 -13.34
N VAL A 15 -22.31 4.12 -12.65
CA VAL A 15 -21.35 3.23 -13.31
C VAL A 15 -21.92 1.82 -13.48
N LYS A 16 -22.25 1.46 -14.72
CA LYS A 16 -22.62 0.08 -15.11
C LYS A 16 -21.40 -0.66 -15.62
N GLY A 17 -20.95 -1.72 -14.94
CA GLY A 17 -19.85 -2.55 -15.45
C GLY A 17 -19.59 -3.79 -14.60
N LYS A 18 -19.18 -4.88 -15.26
CA LYS A 18 -18.55 -6.05 -14.62
C LYS A 18 -17.09 -5.65 -14.32
N GLY A 19 -16.55 -6.05 -13.15
CA GLY A 19 -15.16 -5.77 -12.82
C GLY A 19 -14.88 -5.82 -11.31
N LEU A 20 -13.66 -5.42 -10.93
CA LEU A 20 -13.21 -5.34 -9.54
C LEU A 20 -13.76 -4.08 -8.88
N SER A 21 -14.69 -4.25 -7.92
CA SER A 21 -15.13 -3.15 -7.04
C SER A 21 -14.03 -2.82 -6.03
N GLN A 22 -14.14 -1.64 -5.39
CA GLN A 22 -13.21 -1.26 -4.32
C GLN A 22 -13.17 -2.30 -3.19
N PHE A 23 -14.32 -2.88 -2.84
CA PHE A 23 -14.40 -3.96 -1.86
C PHE A 23 -13.57 -5.18 -2.29
N ARG A 24 -13.81 -5.68 -3.51
CA ARG A 24 -13.06 -6.82 -4.05
C ARG A 24 -11.57 -6.53 -4.19
N MET A 25 -11.22 -5.30 -4.55
CA MET A 25 -9.83 -4.86 -4.63
C MET A 25 -9.16 -4.85 -3.26
N LYS A 26 -9.85 -4.35 -2.20
CA LYS A 26 -9.36 -4.40 -0.82
C LYS A 26 -9.12 -5.84 -0.37
N VAL A 27 -10.12 -6.71 -0.56
CA VAL A 27 -9.98 -8.14 -0.19
C VAL A 27 -8.81 -8.79 -0.93
N LEU A 28 -8.68 -8.55 -2.24
CA LEU A 28 -7.57 -9.10 -3.02
C LEU A 28 -6.21 -8.56 -2.53
N ALA A 29 -6.13 -7.25 -2.27
CA ALA A 29 -4.92 -6.62 -1.75
C ALA A 29 -4.54 -7.15 -0.37
N ASP A 30 -5.52 -7.35 0.54
CA ASP A 30 -5.29 -7.91 1.88
C ASP A 30 -4.83 -9.38 1.79
N VAL A 31 -5.43 -10.19 0.90
CA VAL A 31 -5.00 -11.58 0.67
C VAL A 31 -3.56 -11.64 0.14
N LEU A 32 -3.20 -10.76 -0.79
CA LEU A 32 -1.82 -10.70 -1.28
C LEU A 32 -0.87 -10.20 -0.20
N LEU A 33 -1.25 -9.18 0.57
CA LEU A 33 -0.45 -8.64 1.66
C LEU A 33 -0.16 -9.68 2.75
N PHE A 34 -1.10 -10.60 3.01
CA PHE A 34 -0.93 -11.68 3.99
C PHE A 34 0.30 -12.54 3.72
N PHE A 35 0.70 -12.72 2.46
CA PHE A 35 1.88 -13.50 2.13
C PHE A 35 3.18 -12.92 2.70
N SER A 36 3.27 -11.60 2.98
CA SER A 36 4.45 -11.01 3.60
C SER A 36 4.68 -11.51 5.03
N PRO A 37 3.81 -11.24 6.02
CA PRO A 37 4.01 -11.74 7.38
C PRO A 37 4.02 -13.29 7.45
N PHE A 38 3.27 -13.97 6.59
CA PHE A 38 3.26 -15.42 6.51
C PHE A 38 4.62 -15.98 6.05
N SER A 39 5.23 -15.38 5.03
CA SER A 39 6.53 -15.82 4.50
C SER A 39 7.69 -15.58 5.45
N VAL A 40 7.58 -14.58 6.31
CA VAL A 40 8.63 -14.22 7.26
C VAL A 40 8.51 -15.01 8.58
N ALA A 41 7.30 -15.12 9.14
CA ALA A 41 7.12 -15.72 10.46
C ALA A 41 6.68 -17.20 10.44
N VAL A 42 5.96 -17.64 9.41
CA VAL A 42 5.34 -18.99 9.42
C VAL A 42 6.06 -19.97 8.48
N LEU A 43 6.36 -19.55 7.25
CA LEU A 43 7.01 -20.42 6.27
C LEU A 43 8.33 -21.03 6.76
N PRO A 44 9.24 -20.32 7.48
CA PRO A 44 10.47 -20.90 8.00
C PRO A 44 10.26 -22.12 8.90
N HIS A 45 9.14 -22.17 9.62
CA HIS A 45 8.81 -23.33 10.46
C HIS A 45 8.35 -24.56 9.66
N ILE A 46 7.85 -24.33 8.41
CA ILE A 46 7.34 -25.41 7.53
C ILE A 46 8.46 -25.97 6.64
N VAL A 47 9.26 -25.06 6.04
CA VAL A 47 10.26 -25.42 5.02
C VAL A 47 11.70 -25.38 5.52
N GLY A 48 11.90 -25.00 6.79
CA GLY A 48 13.21 -24.77 7.41
C GLY A 48 13.67 -23.33 7.31
N THR A 49 14.67 -22.98 8.10
CA THR A 49 15.23 -21.62 8.14
C THR A 49 15.84 -21.22 6.79
N PRO A 50 15.45 -20.04 6.23
CA PRO A 50 16.01 -19.57 4.97
C PRO A 50 17.49 -19.19 5.14
N SER A 51 18.36 -19.89 4.45
CA SER A 51 19.82 -19.65 4.50
C SER A 51 20.47 -19.96 3.16
N ARG A 52 21.76 -19.60 3.00
CA ARG A 52 22.53 -19.99 1.81
C ARG A 52 22.71 -21.51 1.67
N GLU A 53 22.62 -22.23 2.75
CA GLU A 53 22.70 -23.71 2.79
C GLU A 53 21.34 -24.35 2.48
N ASN A 54 20.22 -23.66 2.80
CA ASN A 54 18.87 -24.09 2.50
C ASN A 54 18.22 -23.17 1.44
N MET A 55 18.69 -23.31 0.19
CA MET A 55 18.21 -22.51 -0.94
C MET A 55 16.72 -22.74 -1.25
N PHE A 56 16.19 -23.92 -0.93
CA PHE A 56 14.76 -24.20 -1.11
C PHE A 56 13.91 -23.33 -0.19
N ALA A 57 14.20 -23.33 1.10
CA ALA A 57 13.51 -22.49 2.07
C ALA A 57 13.64 -21.00 1.73
N LEU A 58 14.86 -20.55 1.37
CA LEU A 58 15.11 -19.19 0.96
C LEU A 58 14.24 -18.80 -0.24
N SER A 59 14.21 -19.64 -1.29
CA SER A 59 13.42 -19.38 -2.49
C SER A 59 11.93 -19.29 -2.21
N VAL A 60 11.39 -20.21 -1.41
CA VAL A 60 9.97 -20.23 -1.05
C VAL A 60 9.59 -18.96 -0.26
N CYS A 61 10.40 -18.57 0.72
CA CYS A 61 10.15 -17.36 1.51
C CYS A 61 10.22 -16.09 0.62
N VAL A 62 11.22 -15.99 -0.27
CA VAL A 62 11.35 -14.85 -1.20
C VAL A 62 10.18 -14.79 -2.19
N ILE A 63 9.71 -15.93 -2.71
CA ILE A 63 8.54 -15.98 -3.59
C ILE A 63 7.28 -15.53 -2.85
N GLY A 64 7.08 -15.97 -1.60
CA GLY A 64 5.96 -15.54 -0.77
C GLY A 64 5.97 -14.02 -0.57
N GLU A 65 7.10 -13.46 -0.23
CA GLU A 65 7.27 -12.01 -0.09
C GLU A 65 7.01 -11.29 -1.44
N ALA A 66 7.56 -11.81 -2.55
CA ALA A 66 7.36 -11.24 -3.87
C ALA A 66 5.88 -11.23 -4.30
N ILE A 67 5.11 -12.26 -3.94
CA ILE A 67 3.65 -12.30 -4.17
C ILE A 67 2.96 -11.15 -3.44
N SER A 68 3.36 -10.86 -2.20
CA SER A 68 2.77 -9.78 -1.41
C SER A 68 2.92 -8.41 -2.06
N TRP A 69 4.01 -8.16 -2.77
CA TRP A 69 4.29 -6.87 -3.41
C TRP A 69 3.31 -6.53 -4.55
N ALA A 70 2.59 -7.53 -5.09
CA ALA A 70 1.50 -7.27 -6.04
C ALA A 70 0.32 -6.50 -5.38
N SER A 71 0.23 -6.44 -4.06
CA SER A 71 -0.76 -5.64 -3.33
C SER A 71 -0.47 -4.14 -3.37
N ILE A 72 0.80 -3.73 -3.53
CA ILE A 72 1.25 -2.33 -3.43
C ILE A 72 0.47 -1.39 -4.36
N PRO A 73 0.39 -1.65 -5.69
CA PRO A 73 -0.35 -0.76 -6.58
C PRO A 73 -1.85 -0.68 -6.26
N MET A 74 -2.42 -1.74 -5.69
CA MET A 74 -3.82 -1.74 -5.26
C MET A 74 -4.03 -0.84 -4.03
N PHE A 75 -3.18 -0.95 -3.01
CA PHE A 75 -3.25 -0.06 -1.84
C PHE A 75 -2.93 1.39 -2.21
N ALA A 76 -1.95 1.62 -3.07
CA ALA A 76 -1.65 2.96 -3.58
C ALA A 76 -2.84 3.58 -4.32
N TRP A 77 -3.55 2.79 -5.15
CA TRP A 77 -4.77 3.24 -5.81
C TRP A 77 -5.91 3.53 -4.82
N LEU A 78 -6.12 2.64 -3.85
CA LEU A 78 -7.13 2.81 -2.81
C LEU A 78 -6.84 4.04 -1.93
N LEU A 79 -5.54 4.31 -1.66
CA LEU A 79 -5.11 5.52 -0.96
C LEU A 79 -5.43 6.77 -1.78
N TYR A 80 -5.05 6.78 -3.08
CA TYR A 80 -5.32 7.88 -3.98
C TYR A 80 -6.83 8.14 -4.08
N GLN A 81 -7.65 7.11 -4.28
CA GLN A 81 -9.10 7.25 -4.29
C GLN A 81 -9.64 7.76 -2.94
N GLY A 82 -9.13 7.25 -1.82
CA GLY A 82 -9.49 7.73 -0.49
C GLY A 82 -9.16 9.21 -0.32
N PHE A 83 -8.02 9.66 -0.82
CA PHE A 83 -7.61 11.06 -0.82
C PHE A 83 -8.56 11.94 -1.64
N GLU A 84 -8.88 11.55 -2.87
CA GLU A 84 -9.80 12.27 -3.77
C GLU A 84 -11.21 12.44 -3.18
N TRP A 85 -11.68 11.43 -2.45
CA TRP A 85 -13.06 11.39 -1.96
C TRP A 85 -13.21 11.83 -0.49
N THR A 86 -12.12 12.03 0.24
CA THR A 86 -12.20 12.44 1.64
C THR A 86 -12.62 13.90 1.77
N GLY A 87 -13.52 14.17 2.70
CA GLY A 87 -13.84 15.55 3.06
C GLY A 87 -12.78 16.22 3.95
N ASN A 88 -11.86 15.41 4.52
CA ASN A 88 -10.79 15.89 5.40
C ASN A 88 -9.57 14.97 5.33
N ALA A 89 -8.58 15.40 4.54
CA ALA A 89 -7.33 14.66 4.35
C ALA A 89 -6.53 14.49 5.66
N TRP A 90 -6.60 15.45 6.58
CA TRP A 90 -5.92 15.37 7.88
C TRP A 90 -6.46 14.25 8.76
N LEU A 91 -7.79 14.13 8.85
CA LEU A 91 -8.41 13.02 9.58
C LEU A 91 -8.12 11.68 8.93
N TYR A 92 -8.02 11.63 7.60
CA TYR A 92 -7.63 10.42 6.90
C TYR A 92 -6.17 10.05 7.22
N GLY A 93 -5.26 11.02 7.16
CA GLY A 93 -3.85 10.84 7.54
C GLY A 93 -3.67 10.40 8.99
N LEU A 94 -4.42 11.02 9.92
CA LEU A 94 -4.38 10.65 11.34
C LEU A 94 -4.82 9.19 11.56
N ARG A 95 -5.86 8.72 10.86
CA ARG A 95 -6.30 7.31 10.95
C ARG A 95 -5.24 6.35 10.44
N LEU A 96 -4.57 6.68 9.33
CA LEU A 96 -3.49 5.86 8.80
C LEU A 96 -2.27 5.86 9.73
N LEU A 97 -1.95 7.01 10.33
CA LEU A 97 -0.85 7.12 11.29
C LEU A 97 -1.13 6.28 12.54
N VAL A 98 -2.35 6.35 13.09
CA VAL A 98 -2.74 5.50 14.22
C VAL A 98 -2.65 4.03 13.84
N LEU A 99 -3.10 3.64 12.64
CA LEU A 99 -2.97 2.28 12.15
C LEU A 99 -1.50 1.87 12.03
N ALA A 100 -0.63 2.72 11.48
CA ALA A 100 0.81 2.46 11.39
C ALA A 100 1.43 2.22 12.76
N LEU A 101 1.12 3.06 13.75
CA LEU A 101 1.63 2.91 15.13
C LEU A 101 1.12 1.62 15.79
N VAL A 102 -0.14 1.24 15.58
CA VAL A 102 -0.70 -0.01 16.10
C VAL A 102 -0.04 -1.24 15.45
N CYS A 103 0.28 -1.14 14.16
CA CYS A 103 0.92 -2.24 13.42
C CYS A 103 2.41 -2.41 13.74
N GLU A 104 3.08 -1.39 14.30
CA GLU A 104 4.54 -1.41 14.45
C GLU A 104 5.01 -2.52 15.40
N VAL A 105 4.44 -2.61 16.57
CA VAL A 105 4.82 -3.65 17.54
C VAL A 105 4.66 -5.07 16.98
N PRO A 106 3.50 -5.48 16.44
CA PRO A 106 3.37 -6.82 15.88
C PRO A 106 4.21 -7.02 14.60
N TYR A 107 4.48 -5.96 13.83
CA TYR A 107 5.38 -6.02 12.68
C TYR A 107 6.83 -6.32 13.12
N ASP A 108 7.32 -5.62 14.14
CA ASP A 108 8.65 -5.84 14.68
C ASP A 108 8.82 -7.27 15.22
N TYR A 109 7.79 -7.80 15.88
CA TYR A 109 7.80 -9.20 16.30
C TYR A 109 7.88 -10.18 15.12
N VAL A 110 7.13 -9.94 14.05
CA VAL A 110 7.15 -10.79 12.85
C VAL A 110 8.52 -10.76 12.17
N VAL A 111 9.13 -9.58 12.04
CA VAL A 111 10.34 -9.40 11.21
C VAL A 111 11.63 -9.59 12.00
N PHE A 112 11.65 -9.15 13.26
CA PHE A 112 12.87 -9.07 14.08
C PHE A 112 12.81 -9.90 15.37
N GLY A 113 11.64 -10.43 15.73
CA GLY A 113 11.45 -11.18 16.98
C GLY A 113 11.53 -10.31 18.24
N SER A 114 11.39 -9.00 18.12
CA SER A 114 11.46 -8.02 19.21
C SER A 114 10.27 -7.08 19.19
N ALA A 115 9.92 -6.48 20.35
CA ALA A 115 8.78 -5.57 20.44
C ALA A 115 9.01 -4.20 19.80
N PHE A 116 10.26 -3.83 19.60
CA PHE A 116 10.64 -2.54 19.05
C PHE A 116 11.99 -2.63 18.33
N ASP A 117 11.99 -2.35 17.03
CA ASP A 117 13.19 -2.35 16.20
C ASP A 117 13.12 -1.26 15.12
N MET A 118 14.12 -0.38 15.07
CA MET A 118 14.17 0.76 14.15
C MET A 118 14.77 0.43 12.77
N ARG A 119 15.13 -0.83 12.50
CA ARG A 119 15.79 -1.21 11.24
C ARG A 119 14.87 -1.14 10.02
N SER A 120 13.58 -1.37 10.21
CA SER A 120 12.57 -1.25 9.16
C SER A 120 11.22 -0.96 9.78
N GLN A 121 10.48 -0.03 9.21
CA GLN A 121 9.14 0.33 9.64
C GLN A 121 8.08 -0.41 8.82
N ASN A 122 6.88 -0.62 9.36
CA ASN A 122 5.83 -1.32 8.64
C ASN A 122 5.35 -0.57 7.39
N PRO A 123 4.82 -1.27 6.37
CA PRO A 123 4.41 -0.68 5.09
C PRO A 123 3.35 0.42 5.18
N VAL A 124 2.56 0.48 6.27
CA VAL A 124 1.51 1.51 6.45
C VAL A 124 2.13 2.91 6.59
N PHE A 125 3.34 3.04 7.12
CA PHE A 125 4.05 4.32 7.13
C PHE A 125 4.31 4.85 5.71
N GLY A 126 4.57 3.98 4.73
CA GLY A 126 4.68 4.38 3.32
C GLY A 126 3.40 4.98 2.77
N LEU A 127 2.23 4.46 3.19
CA LEU A 127 0.94 5.08 2.85
C LEU A 127 0.76 6.45 3.52
N VAL A 128 1.24 6.62 4.76
CA VAL A 128 1.21 7.93 5.46
C VAL A 128 2.08 8.95 4.73
N VAL A 129 3.32 8.59 4.38
CA VAL A 129 4.23 9.47 3.63
C VAL A 129 3.63 9.84 2.28
N ALA A 130 3.13 8.84 1.52
CA ALA A 130 2.48 9.08 0.24
C ALA A 130 1.28 10.04 0.37
N LEU A 131 0.45 9.88 1.40
CA LEU A 131 -0.69 10.77 1.63
C LEU A 131 -0.26 12.21 1.95
N ILE A 132 0.79 12.40 2.75
CA ILE A 132 1.36 13.73 3.03
C ILE A 132 1.86 14.37 1.75
N VAL A 133 2.61 13.62 0.92
CA VAL A 133 3.12 14.11 -0.37
C VAL A 133 1.95 14.51 -1.28
N LEU A 134 0.92 13.66 -1.43
CA LEU A 134 -0.27 13.98 -2.22
C LEU A 134 -0.98 15.24 -1.71
N GLY A 135 -1.13 15.39 -0.38
CA GLY A 135 -1.74 16.58 0.22
C GLY A 135 -0.97 17.86 -0.08
N ILE A 136 0.36 17.83 -0.06
CA ILE A 136 1.18 18.98 -0.40
C ILE A 136 1.11 19.29 -1.90
N LEU A 137 1.14 18.27 -2.76
CA LEU A 137 0.99 18.45 -4.22
C LEU A 137 -0.36 19.06 -4.57
N ASP A 138 -1.43 18.67 -3.89
CA ASP A 138 -2.78 19.20 -4.10
C ASP A 138 -2.90 20.66 -3.65
N LEU A 139 -2.29 21.05 -2.54
CA LEU A 139 -2.19 22.45 -2.14
C LEU A 139 -1.49 23.32 -3.19
N MET A 140 -0.51 22.76 -3.91
CA MET A 140 0.17 23.43 -4.99
C MET A 140 -0.61 23.41 -6.31
N TYR A 141 -1.65 22.58 -6.43
CA TYR A 141 -2.42 22.45 -7.68
C TYR A 141 -3.06 23.78 -8.10
N ALA A 142 -3.56 24.54 -7.15
CA ALA A 142 -4.18 25.86 -7.38
C ALA A 142 -3.18 26.94 -7.87
N TRP A 143 -1.88 26.70 -7.76
CA TRP A 143 -0.87 27.66 -8.19
C TRP A 143 -0.76 27.67 -9.71
N ARG A 144 -0.51 28.87 -10.26
CA ARG A 144 -0.24 29.02 -11.69
C ARG A 144 0.95 28.16 -12.08
N THR A 145 0.86 27.44 -13.21
CA THR A 145 1.96 26.61 -13.70
C THR A 145 3.18 27.48 -13.95
N SER A 146 4.25 27.23 -13.23
CA SER A 146 5.52 27.94 -13.30
C SER A 146 6.66 26.98 -13.04
N VAL A 147 7.87 27.35 -13.43
CA VAL A 147 9.09 26.58 -13.14
C VAL A 147 9.19 26.33 -11.63
N LEU A 148 8.87 27.32 -10.80
CA LEU A 148 8.88 27.19 -9.34
C LEU A 148 7.95 26.06 -8.86
N LYS A 149 6.72 25.96 -9.39
CA LYS A 149 5.79 24.88 -9.04
C LYS A 149 6.39 23.51 -9.37
N VAL A 150 6.98 23.35 -10.55
CA VAL A 150 7.61 22.09 -10.98
C VAL A 150 8.76 21.71 -10.04
N VAL A 151 9.64 22.67 -9.74
CA VAL A 151 10.80 22.44 -8.85
C VAL A 151 10.34 22.08 -7.44
N LEU A 152 9.35 22.80 -6.88
CA LEU A 152 8.83 22.50 -5.54
C LEU A 152 8.11 21.14 -5.50
N SER A 153 7.31 20.81 -6.52
CA SER A 153 6.66 19.50 -6.61
C SER A 153 7.68 18.35 -6.67
N ALA A 154 8.73 18.51 -7.48
CA ALA A 154 9.83 17.56 -7.53
C ALA A 154 10.56 17.45 -6.17
N GLY A 155 10.81 18.60 -5.51
CA GLY A 155 11.42 18.63 -4.18
C GLY A 155 10.60 17.87 -3.12
N VAL A 156 9.27 18.05 -3.11
CA VAL A 156 8.38 17.34 -2.18
C VAL A 156 8.40 15.83 -2.43
N ILE A 157 8.37 15.39 -3.69
CA ILE A 157 8.46 13.97 -4.04
C ILE A 157 9.81 13.40 -3.60
N ILE A 158 10.92 14.11 -3.87
CA ILE A 158 12.27 13.67 -3.47
C ILE A 158 12.38 13.56 -1.94
N ILE A 159 11.85 14.53 -1.18
CA ILE A 159 11.82 14.48 0.29
C ILE A 159 11.03 13.26 0.78
N GLY A 160 9.87 12.96 0.17
CA GLY A 160 9.08 11.77 0.48
C GLY A 160 9.86 10.48 0.22
N LEU A 161 10.52 10.37 -0.94
CA LEU A 161 11.36 9.21 -1.28
C LEU A 161 12.55 9.04 -0.33
N LEU A 162 13.21 10.13 0.06
CA LEU A 162 14.29 10.11 1.05
C LEU A 162 13.79 9.65 2.42
N TRP A 163 12.59 10.08 2.82
CA TRP A 163 11.97 9.66 4.07
C TRP A 163 11.68 8.15 4.08
N ASP A 164 11.06 7.64 3.00
CA ASP A 164 10.80 6.20 2.84
C ASP A 164 12.09 5.38 2.84
N PHE A 165 13.14 5.91 2.22
CA PHE A 165 14.46 5.28 2.20
C PHE A 165 15.11 5.25 3.60
N MET A 166 15.09 6.38 4.32
CA MET A 166 15.70 6.49 5.66
C MET A 166 14.99 5.59 6.69
N LEU A 167 13.68 5.47 6.61
CA LEU A 167 12.88 4.61 7.48
C LEU A 167 12.90 3.13 7.05
N SER A 168 13.51 2.80 5.92
CA SER A 168 13.56 1.43 5.36
C SER A 168 12.18 0.77 5.32
N ILE A 169 11.14 1.51 4.88
CA ILE A 169 9.74 1.12 5.00
C ILE A 169 9.43 -0.20 4.25
N GLY A 170 8.91 -1.19 4.99
CA GLY A 170 8.51 -2.49 4.48
C GLY A 170 9.67 -3.34 3.97
N GLN A 171 10.89 -3.09 4.41
CA GLN A 171 12.10 -3.78 3.96
C GLN A 171 12.36 -5.05 4.77
N THR A 172 11.51 -6.07 4.66
CA THR A 172 11.63 -7.32 5.42
C THR A 172 12.86 -8.13 5.05
N GLN A 173 13.14 -8.30 3.76
CA GLN A 173 14.27 -9.10 3.26
C GLN A 173 15.35 -8.27 2.53
N ARG A 174 15.36 -6.96 2.71
CA ARG A 174 16.27 -6.00 2.07
C ARG A 174 16.27 -6.03 0.53
N LEU A 175 15.25 -6.63 -0.09
CA LEU A 175 15.14 -6.74 -1.55
C LEU A 175 14.46 -5.53 -2.17
N MET A 176 13.43 -4.98 -1.50
CA MET A 176 12.66 -3.86 -2.01
C MET A 176 12.20 -2.96 -0.87
N ASN A 177 12.22 -1.65 -1.08
CA ASN A 177 11.60 -0.69 -0.18
C ASN A 177 10.15 -0.45 -0.63
N VAL A 178 9.20 -0.96 0.15
CA VAL A 178 7.76 -0.88 -0.16
C VAL A 178 7.27 0.56 -0.18
N GLY A 179 7.78 1.41 0.71
CA GLY A 179 7.41 2.83 0.79
C GLY A 179 7.73 3.57 -0.52
N ILE A 180 8.96 3.43 -1.03
CA ILE A 180 9.39 4.06 -2.29
C ILE A 180 8.48 3.66 -3.45
N VAL A 181 8.16 2.36 -3.57
CA VAL A 181 7.29 1.86 -4.65
C VAL A 181 5.86 2.39 -4.47
N THR A 182 5.36 2.40 -3.24
CA THR A 182 4.03 2.94 -2.90
C THR A 182 3.91 4.41 -3.26
N LEU A 183 4.90 5.24 -2.88
CA LEU A 183 4.92 6.67 -3.20
C LEU A 183 4.98 6.88 -4.72
N GLY A 184 5.86 6.16 -5.43
CA GLY A 184 5.95 6.25 -6.90
C GLY A 184 4.64 5.90 -7.60
N MET A 185 3.93 4.85 -7.13
CA MET A 185 2.60 4.49 -7.62
C MET A 185 1.57 5.59 -7.33
N CYS A 186 1.53 6.14 -6.11
CA CYS A 186 0.60 7.23 -5.75
C CYS A 186 0.82 8.47 -6.60
N VAL A 187 2.07 8.87 -6.83
CA VAL A 187 2.43 10.01 -7.70
C VAL A 187 2.01 9.74 -9.15
N THR A 188 2.22 8.52 -9.64
CA THR A 188 1.77 8.10 -10.99
C THR A 188 0.25 8.24 -11.11
N TYR A 189 -0.51 7.78 -10.13
CA TYR A 189 -1.97 7.87 -10.14
C TYR A 189 -2.44 9.32 -10.04
N TYR A 190 -1.83 10.12 -9.19
CA TYR A 190 -2.16 11.54 -9.04
C TYR A 190 -2.03 12.33 -10.35
N TYR A 191 -0.94 12.13 -11.09
CA TYR A 191 -0.72 12.87 -12.33
C TYR A 191 -1.42 12.29 -13.57
N LEU A 192 -1.69 10.98 -13.58
CA LEU A 192 -2.19 10.28 -14.77
C LEU A 192 -3.62 9.75 -14.64
N HIS A 193 -4.34 10.00 -13.53
CA HIS A 193 -5.69 9.47 -13.29
C HIS A 193 -6.69 9.79 -14.42
N SER A 194 -6.54 10.92 -15.09
CA SER A 194 -7.41 11.31 -16.21
C SER A 194 -7.22 10.48 -17.49
N ARG A 195 -6.09 9.75 -17.58
CA ARG A 195 -5.72 8.90 -18.74
C ARG A 195 -5.50 7.47 -18.29
N GLU A 196 -6.59 6.74 -18.12
CA GLU A 196 -6.60 5.40 -17.51
C GLU A 196 -5.55 4.44 -18.08
N ASN A 197 -5.52 4.28 -19.41
CA ASN A 197 -4.58 3.35 -20.05
C ASN A 197 -3.13 3.76 -19.82
N THR A 198 -2.83 5.07 -19.95
CA THR A 198 -1.48 5.61 -19.70
C THR A 198 -1.09 5.41 -18.24
N MET A 199 -1.99 5.66 -17.31
CA MET A 199 -1.77 5.48 -15.88
C MET A 199 -1.42 4.02 -15.54
N VAL A 200 -2.26 3.07 -15.97
CA VAL A 200 -2.05 1.65 -15.69
C VAL A 200 -0.76 1.15 -16.35
N PHE A 201 -0.48 1.56 -17.59
CA PHE A 201 0.71 1.16 -18.30
C PHE A 201 1.98 1.71 -17.65
N THR A 202 1.98 3.01 -17.28
CA THR A 202 3.11 3.64 -16.57
C THR A 202 3.35 2.99 -15.21
N ALA A 203 2.28 2.73 -14.44
CA ALA A 203 2.38 2.03 -13.17
C ALA A 203 2.91 0.61 -13.33
N ALA A 204 2.46 -0.12 -14.35
CA ALA A 204 2.94 -1.48 -14.63
C ALA A 204 4.43 -1.50 -14.99
N ILE A 205 4.88 -0.58 -15.86
CA ILE A 205 6.31 -0.45 -16.22
C ILE A 205 7.14 -0.06 -15.00
N PHE A 206 6.70 0.95 -14.24
CA PHE A 206 7.40 1.39 -13.03
C PHE A 206 7.51 0.26 -12.00
N GLY A 207 6.39 -0.43 -11.73
CA GLY A 207 6.38 -1.57 -10.82
C GLY A 207 7.27 -2.71 -11.29
N ALA A 208 7.24 -3.05 -12.58
CA ALA A 208 8.09 -4.08 -13.16
C ALA A 208 9.58 -3.72 -13.18
N ALA A 209 9.91 -2.43 -13.27
CA ALA A 209 11.29 -1.93 -13.18
C ALA A 209 11.84 -2.05 -11.75
N CYS A 210 11.00 -1.91 -10.72
CA CYS A 210 11.41 -2.13 -9.33
C CYS A 210 11.54 -3.63 -9.02
N VAL A 211 10.47 -4.38 -9.25
CA VAL A 211 10.35 -5.85 -9.21
C VAL A 211 9.13 -6.23 -10.04
N LEU A 212 9.13 -7.39 -10.68
CA LEU A 212 8.08 -7.80 -11.61
C LEU A 212 6.66 -7.80 -11.00
N THR A 213 6.52 -8.20 -9.75
CA THR A 213 5.22 -8.44 -9.09
C THR A 213 4.38 -7.19 -8.82
N PRO A 214 4.91 -6.02 -8.40
CA PRO A 214 4.14 -4.79 -8.37
C PRO A 214 3.62 -4.37 -9.75
N GLY A 215 4.38 -4.64 -10.81
CA GLY A 215 3.92 -4.40 -12.19
C GLY A 215 2.69 -5.24 -12.53
N LEU A 216 2.70 -6.54 -12.18
CA LEU A 216 1.55 -7.44 -12.36
C LEU A 216 0.34 -6.99 -11.54
N GLY A 217 0.56 -6.53 -10.31
CA GLY A 217 -0.51 -5.98 -9.46
C GLY A 217 -1.15 -4.72 -10.06
N ALA A 218 -0.36 -3.86 -10.73
CA ALA A 218 -0.88 -2.67 -11.41
C ALA A 218 -1.81 -3.02 -12.57
N VAL A 219 -1.58 -4.13 -13.27
CA VAL A 219 -2.48 -4.60 -14.35
C VAL A 219 -3.89 -4.91 -13.82
N ALA A 220 -4.02 -5.36 -12.58
CA ALA A 220 -5.33 -5.62 -11.97
C ALA A 220 -6.21 -4.35 -11.91
N LEU A 221 -5.61 -3.16 -11.89
CA LEU A 221 -6.36 -1.89 -11.93
C LEU A 221 -7.11 -1.68 -13.24
N HIS A 222 -6.68 -2.29 -14.33
CA HIS A 222 -7.40 -2.24 -15.62
C HIS A 222 -8.79 -2.87 -15.52
N TYR A 223 -8.98 -3.83 -14.62
CA TYR A 223 -10.26 -4.50 -14.40
C TYR A 223 -11.13 -3.82 -13.34
N ARG A 224 -10.74 -2.65 -12.82
CA ARG A 224 -11.54 -1.92 -11.84
C ARG A 224 -12.82 -1.37 -12.46
N ASN A 225 -13.88 -1.34 -11.68
CA ASN A 225 -15.16 -0.75 -12.10
C ASN A 225 -15.55 0.50 -11.27
N ASP A 226 -14.64 0.98 -10.44
CA ASP A 226 -14.78 2.16 -9.58
C ASP A 226 -16.02 2.18 -8.65
N LYS A 227 -16.72 1.05 -8.56
CA LYS A 227 -17.84 0.88 -7.62
C LYS A 227 -17.33 0.59 -6.22
N LEU A 228 -18.06 1.09 -5.21
CA LEU A 228 -17.74 0.83 -3.81
C LEU A 228 -17.83 -0.68 -3.47
N GLY A 229 -18.87 -1.37 -3.99
CA GLY A 229 -19.05 -2.81 -3.83
C GLY A 229 -19.65 -3.24 -2.49
N TYR A 230 -20.01 -2.30 -1.60
CA TYR A 230 -20.73 -2.53 -0.35
C TYR A 230 -21.72 -1.41 -0.06
N THR A 231 -22.76 -1.69 0.74
CA THR A 231 -23.82 -0.76 1.06
C THR A 231 -23.76 -0.25 2.51
N HIS A 232 -23.10 -0.99 3.40
CA HIS A 232 -23.06 -0.67 4.83
C HIS A 232 -21.88 0.25 5.17
N ARG A 233 -22.13 1.30 5.94
CA ARG A 233 -21.11 2.28 6.38
C ARG A 233 -19.98 1.65 7.21
N TRP A 234 -20.28 0.63 8.01
CA TRP A 234 -19.29 -0.02 8.87
C TRP A 234 -18.24 -0.83 8.08
N THR A 235 -18.56 -1.28 6.87
CA THR A 235 -17.63 -2.09 6.04
C THR A 235 -16.30 -1.39 5.78
N ARG A 236 -16.31 -0.06 5.68
CA ARG A 236 -15.06 0.72 5.54
C ARG A 236 -14.13 0.57 6.75
N TRP A 237 -14.69 0.39 7.95
CA TRP A 237 -13.94 0.23 9.18
C TRP A 237 -13.43 -1.19 9.39
N ALA A 238 -14.10 -2.18 8.80
CA ALA A 238 -13.74 -3.58 8.92
C ALA A 238 -12.35 -3.92 8.33
N PHE A 239 -11.87 -3.12 7.39
CA PHE A 239 -10.55 -3.32 6.78
C PHE A 239 -9.39 -2.79 7.61
N TYR A 240 -9.61 -1.85 8.54
CA TYR A 240 -8.53 -1.32 9.38
C TYR A 240 -7.91 -2.38 10.30
N PRO A 241 -8.66 -3.26 11.00
CA PRO A 241 -8.07 -4.27 11.86
C PRO A 241 -7.50 -5.48 11.11
N VAL A 242 -7.72 -5.64 9.80
CA VAL A 242 -7.28 -6.82 9.05
C VAL A 242 -5.77 -6.99 9.12
N TYR A 243 -5.01 -5.97 8.78
CA TYR A 243 -3.55 -6.03 8.78
C TYR A 243 -2.94 -6.24 10.18
N PRO A 244 -3.33 -5.49 11.23
CA PRO A 244 -2.88 -5.78 12.60
C PRO A 244 -3.18 -7.21 13.05
N ILE A 245 -4.38 -7.73 12.74
CA ILE A 245 -4.76 -9.10 13.08
C ILE A 245 -3.86 -10.12 12.36
N MET A 246 -3.60 -9.94 11.06
CA MET A 246 -2.68 -10.79 10.30
C MET A 246 -1.29 -10.81 10.93
N LEU A 247 -0.75 -9.66 11.31
CA LEU A 247 0.56 -9.55 11.97
C LEU A 247 0.58 -10.26 13.31
N VAL A 248 -0.44 -10.03 14.17
CA VAL A 248 -0.53 -10.68 15.49
C VAL A 248 -0.64 -12.19 15.35
N LEU A 249 -1.45 -12.71 14.43
CA LEU A 249 -1.57 -14.15 14.20
C LEU A 249 -0.25 -14.76 13.71
N CYS A 250 0.44 -14.12 12.76
CA CYS A 250 1.73 -14.59 12.28
C CYS A 250 2.81 -14.51 13.36
N ALA A 251 2.84 -13.44 14.17
CA ALA A 251 3.76 -13.31 15.30
C ALA A 251 3.51 -14.40 16.36
N ALA A 252 2.24 -14.68 16.70
CA ALA A 252 1.88 -15.71 17.67
C ALA A 252 2.31 -17.12 17.21
N ILE A 253 2.14 -17.44 15.92
CA ILE A 253 2.58 -18.72 15.36
C ILE A 253 4.11 -18.78 15.34
N GLY A 254 4.79 -17.71 14.94
CA GLY A 254 6.26 -17.65 14.90
C GLY A 254 6.92 -17.75 16.28
N MET A 255 6.24 -17.30 17.34
CA MET A 255 6.75 -17.41 18.72
C MET A 255 6.41 -18.74 19.40
N ALA A 256 5.39 -19.47 18.92
CA ALA A 256 4.93 -20.72 19.53
C ALA A 256 5.77 -21.94 19.11
N ASN A 257 6.63 -21.80 18.13
CA ASN A 257 7.50 -22.83 17.57
C ASN A 257 8.97 -22.42 17.66
#